data_b55f5b615d9ab590c584482ab98cd994
#
_entry.id   b55f5b615d9ab590c584482ab98cd994
#
_cell.length_a   1.000
_cell.length_b   1.000
_cell.length_c   1.000
_cell.angle_alpha   90.00
_cell.angle_beta   90.00
_cell.angle_gamma   90.00
#
_symmetry.space_group_name_H-M   'P 1'
#
loop_
_entity.id
_entity.type
_entity.pdbx_description
1 polymer ?
#
loop_
_entity_poly.entity_id
_entity_poly.type
_entity_poly.pdbx_seq_one_letter_code
_entity_poly.pdbx_strand_id
1 'polypeptide(L)'
;MTDEPSQPLDGEDLATAHWEDARHWISIYADLIEFKRGILDRIWRDLTKLQPVAQRAAEVDVKIIEGQMQGYQVRLDLWYTRIRELNGLLLDPEGRMIRYKGKDATLTVREFQLVKILLDHPYRYFTVSQILKEAWAEPNLFPEEVRNYVQRIRKIMVELEIPCDVVNRLGRGYALEFRAQQ
;
A
#
# COMPACT_ATOMS: atom_id res chain seq x y z
N MET A 1 20.71 4.03 -18.14
CA MET A 1 19.31 3.86 -18.57
C MET A 1 18.51 4.75 -17.67
N THR A 2 18.04 5.85 -18.21
CA THR A 2 17.19 6.83 -17.51
C THR A 2 15.87 6.13 -17.19
N ASP A 3 15.56 6.00 -15.89
CA ASP A 3 14.22 5.65 -15.40
C ASP A 3 13.25 6.73 -15.91
N GLU A 4 12.66 6.52 -17.09
CA GLU A 4 11.45 7.25 -17.44
C GLU A 4 10.36 6.80 -16.46
N PRO A 5 9.76 7.75 -15.71
CA PRO A 5 8.62 7.40 -14.88
C PRO A 5 7.58 6.76 -15.79
N SER A 6 7.06 5.59 -15.42
CA SER A 6 6.11 4.86 -16.26
C SER A 6 5.02 5.81 -16.73
N GLN A 7 4.70 5.73 -18.02
CA GLN A 7 3.71 6.63 -18.63
C GLN A 7 2.37 6.50 -17.87
N PRO A 8 1.73 7.64 -17.57
CA PRO A 8 0.40 7.62 -16.96
C PRO A 8 -0.59 6.90 -17.88
N LEU A 9 -1.60 6.28 -17.28
CA LEU A 9 -2.73 5.76 -18.04
C LEU A 9 -3.56 6.93 -18.59
N ASP A 10 -4.30 6.67 -19.67
CA ASP A 10 -5.15 7.68 -20.29
C ASP A 10 -6.18 8.23 -19.30
N GLY A 11 -6.29 9.55 -19.22
CA GLY A 11 -7.15 10.24 -18.26
C GLY A 11 -6.56 10.43 -16.85
N GLU A 12 -5.32 10.00 -16.60
CA GLU A 12 -4.66 10.16 -15.30
C GLU A 12 -4.02 11.55 -15.17
N ASP A 13 -4.43 12.32 -14.16
CA ASP A 13 -3.83 13.61 -13.81
C ASP A 13 -3.64 13.74 -12.29
N LEU A 14 -2.39 13.60 -11.85
CA LEU A 14 -2.01 13.75 -10.43
C LEU A 14 -2.15 15.18 -9.92
N ALA A 15 -1.99 16.19 -10.79
CA ALA A 15 -1.92 17.58 -10.35
C ALA A 15 -3.30 18.13 -9.97
N THR A 16 -4.33 17.81 -10.78
CA THR A 16 -5.70 18.28 -10.57
C THR A 16 -6.58 17.30 -9.81
N ALA A 17 -6.05 16.11 -9.51
CA ALA A 17 -6.81 15.04 -8.86
C ALA A 17 -7.37 15.45 -7.50
N HIS A 18 -8.64 15.12 -7.30
CA HIS A 18 -9.33 15.16 -6.03
C HIS A 18 -9.22 13.81 -5.29
N TRP A 19 -9.80 13.74 -4.11
CA TRP A 19 -9.72 12.54 -3.27
C TRP A 19 -10.33 11.29 -3.93
N GLU A 20 -11.45 11.44 -4.65
CA GLU A 20 -12.11 10.34 -5.35
C GLU A 20 -11.26 9.81 -6.50
N ASP A 21 -10.60 10.70 -7.24
CA ASP A 21 -9.69 10.34 -8.33
C ASP A 21 -8.49 9.55 -7.78
N ALA A 22 -7.88 10.03 -6.68
CA ALA A 22 -6.76 9.35 -6.07
C ALA A 22 -7.14 7.93 -5.59
N ARG A 23 -8.30 7.76 -4.97
CA ARG A 23 -8.83 6.46 -4.57
C ARG A 23 -9.09 5.55 -5.76
N HIS A 24 -9.65 6.09 -6.83
CA HIS A 24 -9.93 5.37 -8.06
C HIS A 24 -8.65 4.83 -8.71
N TRP A 25 -7.65 5.68 -8.89
CA TRP A 25 -6.36 5.29 -9.47
C TRP A 25 -5.58 4.30 -8.62
N ILE A 26 -5.62 4.43 -7.29
CA ILE A 26 -5.06 3.44 -6.36
C ILE A 26 -5.69 2.06 -6.63
N SER A 27 -7.02 1.98 -6.77
CA SER A 27 -7.70 0.71 -7.07
C SER A 27 -7.26 0.14 -8.42
N ILE A 28 -7.23 0.97 -9.48
CA ILE A 28 -6.82 0.53 -10.82
C ILE A 28 -5.42 -0.05 -10.82
N TYR A 29 -4.43 0.67 -10.27
CA TYR A 29 -3.05 0.19 -10.27
C TYR A 29 -2.85 -1.04 -9.39
N ALA A 30 -3.53 -1.12 -8.24
CA ALA A 30 -3.51 -2.31 -7.39
C ALA A 30 -4.07 -3.55 -8.13
N ASP A 31 -5.20 -3.41 -8.81
CA ASP A 31 -5.83 -4.48 -9.59
C ASP A 31 -4.96 -4.92 -10.78
N LEU A 32 -4.33 -3.97 -11.48
CA LEU A 32 -3.40 -4.27 -12.58
C LEU A 32 -2.17 -5.05 -12.09
N ILE A 33 -1.59 -4.66 -10.96
CA ILE A 33 -0.46 -5.37 -10.35
C ILE A 33 -0.87 -6.78 -9.93
N GLU A 34 -2.03 -6.95 -9.27
CA GLU A 34 -2.53 -8.26 -8.86
C GLU A 34 -2.80 -9.16 -10.07
N PHE A 35 -3.43 -8.63 -11.11
CA PHE A 35 -3.68 -9.34 -12.36
C PHE A 35 -2.37 -9.83 -13.02
N LYS A 36 -1.37 -8.94 -13.16
CA LYS A 36 -0.07 -9.28 -13.74
C LYS A 36 0.68 -10.30 -12.90
N ARG A 37 0.62 -10.21 -11.58
CA ARG A 37 1.19 -11.21 -10.66
C ARG A 37 0.57 -12.59 -10.89
N GLY A 38 -0.77 -12.65 -11.02
CA GLY A 38 -1.47 -13.89 -11.34
C GLY A 38 -1.07 -14.50 -12.70
N ILE A 39 -0.69 -13.68 -13.68
CA ILE A 39 -0.14 -14.16 -14.96
C ILE A 39 1.25 -14.76 -14.74
N LEU A 40 2.16 -14.05 -14.05
CA LEU A 40 3.50 -14.52 -13.74
C LEU A 40 3.47 -15.85 -12.99
N ASP A 41 2.63 -15.98 -11.96
CA ASP A 41 2.47 -17.20 -11.18
C ASP A 41 2.05 -18.39 -12.05
N ARG A 42 1.24 -18.17 -13.09
CA ARG A 42 0.86 -19.20 -14.06
C ARG A 42 2.01 -19.56 -14.97
N ILE A 43 2.71 -18.57 -15.53
CA ILE A 43 3.86 -18.80 -16.41
C ILE A 43 4.92 -19.59 -15.64
N TRP A 44 5.29 -19.19 -14.43
CA TRP A 44 6.31 -19.88 -13.62
C TRP A 44 5.93 -21.32 -13.29
N ARG A 45 4.66 -21.60 -13.00
CA ARG A 45 4.14 -22.94 -12.71
C ARG A 45 4.28 -23.90 -13.90
N ASP A 46 4.12 -23.38 -15.12
CA ASP A 46 4.10 -24.20 -16.33
C ASP A 46 5.42 -24.16 -17.11
N LEU A 47 6.35 -23.26 -16.75
CA LEU A 47 7.59 -23.01 -17.47
C LEU A 47 8.42 -24.29 -17.67
N THR A 48 8.54 -25.12 -16.64
CA THR A 48 9.32 -26.38 -16.70
C THR A 48 8.70 -27.45 -17.57
N LYS A 49 7.44 -27.32 -17.94
CA LYS A 49 6.70 -28.28 -18.80
C LYS A 49 6.81 -27.90 -20.28
N LEU A 50 7.36 -26.72 -20.60
CA LEU A 50 7.45 -26.23 -21.98
C LEU A 50 8.68 -26.79 -22.69
N GLN A 51 8.60 -26.87 -24.02
CA GLN A 51 9.74 -27.12 -24.88
C GLN A 51 10.78 -25.99 -24.78
N PRO A 52 12.09 -26.24 -24.99
CA PRO A 52 13.13 -25.21 -24.79
C PRO A 52 12.92 -23.89 -25.58
N VAL A 53 12.34 -23.97 -26.77
CA VAL A 53 12.02 -22.78 -27.58
C VAL A 53 10.91 -21.98 -26.94
N ALA A 54 9.87 -22.64 -26.45
CA ALA A 54 8.75 -22.00 -25.78
C ALA A 54 9.15 -21.43 -24.40
N GLN A 55 10.08 -22.09 -23.68
CA GLN A 55 10.64 -21.55 -22.43
C GLN A 55 11.31 -20.18 -22.64
N ARG A 56 12.17 -20.08 -23.69
CA ARG A 56 12.83 -18.79 -24.01
C ARG A 56 11.85 -17.69 -24.35
N ALA A 57 10.78 -18.01 -25.08
CA ALA A 57 9.73 -17.05 -25.39
C ALA A 57 9.02 -16.60 -24.11
N ALA A 58 8.64 -17.53 -23.23
CA ALA A 58 8.00 -17.23 -21.95
C ALA A 58 8.90 -16.40 -21.02
N GLU A 59 10.20 -16.62 -21.01
CA GLU A 59 11.17 -15.81 -20.25
C GLU A 59 11.23 -14.35 -20.75
N VAL A 60 11.05 -14.11 -22.06
CA VAL A 60 10.93 -12.74 -22.60
C VAL A 60 9.65 -12.09 -22.13
N ASP A 61 8.52 -12.82 -22.21
CA ASP A 61 7.22 -12.30 -21.75
C ASP A 61 7.24 -11.99 -20.25
N VAL A 62 7.89 -12.81 -19.43
CA VAL A 62 8.07 -12.56 -17.99
C VAL A 62 8.75 -11.21 -17.76
N LYS A 63 9.88 -10.93 -18.45
CA LYS A 63 10.59 -9.66 -18.29
C LYS A 63 9.74 -8.45 -18.68
N ILE A 64 8.94 -8.58 -19.74
CA ILE A 64 8.02 -7.53 -20.16
C ILE A 64 6.96 -7.27 -19.08
N ILE A 65 6.36 -8.34 -18.54
CA ILE A 65 5.33 -8.24 -17.49
C ILE A 65 5.91 -7.67 -16.20
N GLU A 66 7.10 -8.09 -15.79
CA GLU A 66 7.80 -7.56 -14.62
C GLU A 66 8.11 -6.06 -14.78
N GLY A 67 8.58 -5.62 -15.95
CA GLY A 67 8.80 -4.22 -16.24
C GLY A 67 7.52 -3.39 -16.17
N GLN A 68 6.40 -3.91 -16.71
CA GLN A 68 5.10 -3.25 -16.59
C GLN A 68 4.62 -3.17 -15.14
N MET A 69 4.79 -4.24 -14.35
CA MET A 69 4.44 -4.23 -12.93
C MET A 69 5.25 -3.20 -12.15
N GLN A 70 6.55 -3.10 -12.42
CA GLN A 70 7.40 -2.08 -11.79
C GLN A 70 6.91 -0.68 -12.13
N GLY A 71 6.55 -0.42 -13.37
CA GLY A 71 5.94 0.84 -13.79
C GLY A 71 4.64 1.14 -13.05
N TYR A 72 3.73 0.17 -12.94
CA TYR A 72 2.49 0.33 -12.18
C TYR A 72 2.72 0.56 -10.68
N GLN A 73 3.76 -0.07 -10.11
CA GLN A 73 4.13 0.17 -8.71
C GLN A 73 4.58 1.61 -8.48
N VAL A 74 5.40 2.17 -9.36
CA VAL A 74 5.83 3.58 -9.29
C VAL A 74 4.61 4.52 -9.33
N ARG A 75 3.66 4.26 -10.24
CA ARG A 75 2.43 5.08 -10.34
C ARG A 75 1.56 4.95 -9.08
N LEU A 76 1.40 3.73 -8.57
CA LEU A 76 0.67 3.48 -7.33
C LEU A 76 1.27 4.24 -6.14
N ASP A 77 2.59 4.27 -6.02
CA ASP A 77 3.29 4.98 -4.94
C ASP A 77 3.10 6.51 -5.03
N LEU A 78 3.04 7.07 -6.26
CA LEU A 78 2.68 8.46 -6.47
C LEU A 78 1.24 8.76 -6.01
N TRP A 79 0.29 7.87 -6.30
CA TRP A 79 -1.09 8.01 -5.84
C TRP A 79 -1.24 7.84 -4.33
N TYR A 80 -0.47 6.97 -3.70
CA TYR A 80 -0.40 6.88 -2.25
C TYR A 80 0.12 8.18 -1.62
N THR A 81 1.11 8.82 -2.24
CA THR A 81 1.61 10.12 -1.81
C THR A 81 0.53 11.19 -1.98
N ARG A 82 -0.11 11.25 -3.15
CA ARG A 82 -1.15 12.24 -3.44
C ARG A 82 -2.33 12.16 -2.49
N ILE A 83 -2.83 10.97 -2.18
CA ILE A 83 -3.97 10.83 -1.25
C ILE A 83 -3.61 11.25 0.18
N ARG A 84 -2.36 11.05 0.62
CA ARG A 84 -1.87 11.56 1.91
C ARG A 84 -1.84 13.08 1.95
N GLU A 85 -1.33 13.72 0.90
CA GLU A 85 -1.30 15.18 0.76
C GLU A 85 -2.71 15.78 0.79
N LEU A 86 -3.63 15.21 0.02
CA LEU A 86 -5.03 15.65 -0.04
C LEU A 86 -5.74 15.55 1.33
N ASN A 87 -5.36 14.58 2.16
CA ASN A 87 -5.93 14.42 3.50
C ASN A 87 -5.24 15.30 4.57
N GLY A 88 -4.07 15.88 4.28
CA GLY A 88 -3.34 16.74 5.23
C GLY A 88 -2.84 16.02 6.49
N LEU A 89 -2.70 14.69 6.44
CA LEU A 89 -2.18 13.88 7.53
C LEU A 89 -0.66 13.79 7.43
N LEU A 90 0.05 14.23 8.46
CA LEU A 90 1.49 14.23 8.52
C LEU A 90 1.98 13.24 9.58
N LEU A 91 3.03 12.50 9.23
CA LEU A 91 3.74 11.61 10.12
C LEU A 91 5.18 12.14 10.29
N ASP A 92 5.55 12.49 11.51
CA ASP A 92 6.90 12.97 11.87
C ASP A 92 7.74 11.79 12.40
N PRO A 93 8.76 11.33 11.63
CA PRO A 93 9.59 10.21 12.03
C PRO A 93 10.50 10.50 13.22
N GLU A 94 11.00 11.74 13.35
CA GLU A 94 11.94 12.13 14.39
C GLU A 94 11.26 12.18 15.75
N GLY A 95 10.09 12.85 15.82
CA GLY A 95 9.29 12.93 17.02
C GLY A 95 8.39 11.72 17.27
N ARG A 96 8.26 10.81 16.32
CA ARG A 96 7.23 9.75 16.30
C ARG A 96 5.85 10.33 16.56
N MET A 97 5.51 11.38 15.84
CA MET A 97 4.26 12.09 16.02
C MET A 97 3.37 11.96 14.79
N ILE A 98 2.07 11.86 15.04
CA ILE A 98 1.03 12.01 14.02
C ILE A 98 0.39 13.37 14.20
N ARG A 99 0.26 14.14 13.11
CA ARG A 99 -0.30 15.51 13.12
C ARG A 99 -1.44 15.64 12.11
N TYR A 100 -2.50 16.28 12.54
CA TYR A 100 -3.65 16.55 11.69
C TYR A 100 -4.36 17.83 12.13
N LYS A 101 -4.52 18.79 11.20
CA LYS A 101 -5.24 20.07 11.43
C LYS A 101 -4.83 20.77 12.74
N GLY A 102 -3.54 20.83 13.04
CA GLY A 102 -3.01 21.50 14.23
C GLY A 102 -3.11 20.70 15.53
N LYS A 103 -3.70 19.51 15.51
CA LYS A 103 -3.66 18.53 16.60
C LYS A 103 -2.51 17.54 16.37
N ASP A 104 -1.91 17.05 17.43
CA ASP A 104 -0.84 16.04 17.36
C ASP A 104 -0.93 15.01 18.50
N ALA A 105 -0.37 13.85 18.26
CA ALA A 105 -0.17 12.82 19.28
C ALA A 105 1.16 12.12 19.10
N THR A 106 1.85 11.84 20.21
CA THR A 106 3.08 11.06 20.23
C THR A 106 2.73 9.57 20.22
N LEU A 107 3.42 8.82 19.38
CA LEU A 107 3.25 7.37 19.22
C LEU A 107 4.42 6.62 19.87
N THR A 108 4.14 5.46 20.44
CA THR A 108 5.19 4.50 20.78
C THR A 108 5.87 3.99 19.50
N VAL A 109 7.04 3.37 19.64
CA VAL A 109 7.78 2.84 18.47
C VAL A 109 6.91 1.90 17.62
N ARG A 110 6.21 0.96 18.24
CA ARG A 110 5.35 0.00 17.53
C ARG A 110 4.11 0.62 16.92
N GLU A 111 3.49 1.58 17.61
CA GLU A 111 2.37 2.35 17.04
C GLU A 111 2.81 3.14 15.81
N PHE A 112 3.96 3.82 15.91
CA PHE A 112 4.54 4.56 14.80
C PHE A 112 4.81 3.66 13.59
N GLN A 113 5.48 2.54 13.79
CA GLN A 113 5.80 1.57 12.74
C GLN A 113 4.54 1.01 12.06
N LEU A 114 3.50 0.70 12.87
CA LEU A 114 2.23 0.21 12.33
C LEU A 114 1.48 1.30 11.57
N VAL A 115 1.38 2.51 12.10
CA VAL A 115 0.76 3.64 11.39
C VAL A 115 1.52 3.92 10.10
N LYS A 116 2.85 3.91 10.15
CA LYS A 116 3.70 4.19 8.99
C LYS A 116 3.42 3.20 7.84
N ILE A 117 3.47 1.89 8.08
CA ILE A 117 3.25 0.90 7.01
C ILE A 117 1.85 0.99 6.40
N LEU A 118 0.83 1.25 7.24
CA LEU A 118 -0.55 1.39 6.80
C LEU A 118 -0.77 2.71 6.03
N LEU A 119 -0.10 3.79 6.45
CA LEU A 119 -0.21 5.10 5.83
C LEU A 119 0.62 5.21 4.55
N ASP A 120 1.74 4.51 4.46
CA ASP A 120 2.54 4.44 3.24
C ASP A 120 1.80 3.69 2.12
N HIS A 121 0.85 2.81 2.48
CA HIS A 121 0.06 2.01 1.54
C HIS A 121 -1.44 2.02 1.88
N PRO A 122 -2.13 3.16 1.79
CA PRO A 122 -3.57 3.23 2.06
C PRO A 122 -4.36 2.25 1.18
N TYR A 123 -5.43 1.67 1.74
CA TYR A 123 -6.30 0.65 1.12
C TYR A 123 -5.64 -0.71 0.85
N ARG A 124 -4.32 -0.86 1.05
CA ARG A 124 -3.65 -2.16 1.01
C ARG A 124 -3.87 -2.91 2.32
N TYR A 125 -4.32 -4.16 2.22
CA TYR A 125 -4.50 -5.04 3.37
C TYR A 125 -3.20 -5.76 3.71
N PHE A 126 -2.83 -5.72 4.99
CA PHE A 126 -1.69 -6.44 5.55
C PHE A 126 -2.20 -7.52 6.50
N THR A 127 -1.84 -8.77 6.26
CA THR A 127 -2.08 -9.84 7.22
C THR A 127 -1.32 -9.58 8.51
N VAL A 128 -1.74 -10.22 9.60
CA VAL A 128 -1.03 -10.13 10.89
C VAL A 128 0.44 -10.53 10.73
N SER A 129 0.73 -11.62 10.01
CA SER A 129 2.09 -12.08 9.76
C SER A 129 2.93 -11.06 8.99
N GLN A 130 2.34 -10.36 8.03
CA GLN A 130 3.02 -9.28 7.31
C GLN A 130 3.34 -8.10 8.23
N ILE A 131 2.40 -7.68 9.09
CA ILE A 131 2.64 -6.60 10.05
C ILE A 131 3.77 -6.99 11.01
N LEU A 132 3.76 -8.18 11.57
CA LEU A 132 4.81 -8.67 12.47
C LEU A 132 6.19 -8.67 11.80
N LYS A 133 6.24 -9.09 10.53
CA LYS A 133 7.49 -9.20 9.76
C LYS A 133 7.94 -7.86 9.18
N GLU A 134 7.04 -7.13 8.52
CA GLU A 134 7.40 -5.96 7.70
C GLU A 134 7.40 -4.66 8.51
N ALA A 135 6.48 -4.51 9.48
CA ALA A 135 6.43 -3.31 10.31
C ALA A 135 7.34 -3.41 11.54
N TRP A 136 7.34 -4.55 12.23
CA TRP A 136 8.05 -4.68 13.51
C TRP A 136 9.32 -5.51 13.46
N ALA A 137 9.58 -6.23 12.37
CA ALA A 137 10.69 -7.18 12.22
C ALA A 137 10.72 -8.27 13.33
N GLU A 138 9.56 -8.59 13.91
CA GLU A 138 9.39 -9.53 15.03
C GLU A 138 8.35 -10.61 14.70
N PRO A 139 8.66 -11.55 13.79
CA PRO A 139 7.69 -12.54 13.28
C PRO A 139 7.17 -13.52 14.36
N ASN A 140 7.86 -13.63 15.49
CA ASN A 140 7.53 -14.54 16.58
C ASN A 140 6.63 -13.92 17.67
N LEU A 141 6.22 -12.67 17.52
CA LEU A 141 5.26 -12.05 18.45
C LEU A 141 3.88 -12.69 18.32
N PHE A 142 3.12 -12.61 19.41
CA PHE A 142 1.75 -13.10 19.41
C PHE A 142 0.84 -12.25 18.52
N PRO A 143 -0.03 -12.86 17.69
CA PRO A 143 -0.98 -12.17 16.84
C PRO A 143 -1.88 -11.15 17.55
N GLU A 144 -2.20 -11.40 18.81
CA GLU A 144 -3.00 -10.53 19.66
C GLU A 144 -2.39 -9.16 19.89
N GLU A 145 -1.05 -9.06 19.83
CA GLU A 145 -0.33 -7.79 19.96
C GLU A 145 -0.75 -6.81 18.85
N VAL A 146 -0.85 -7.28 17.60
CA VAL A 146 -1.30 -6.46 16.47
C VAL A 146 -2.68 -5.89 16.74
N ARG A 147 -3.61 -6.71 17.25
CA ARG A 147 -4.98 -6.27 17.57
C ARG A 147 -4.98 -5.17 18.63
N ASN A 148 -4.17 -5.31 19.67
CA ASN A 148 -4.07 -4.34 20.76
C ASN A 148 -3.55 -2.99 20.24
N TYR A 149 -2.51 -3.01 19.40
CA TYR A 149 -1.97 -1.79 18.80
C TYR A 149 -2.94 -1.15 17.80
N VAL A 150 -3.65 -1.93 16.99
CA VAL A 150 -4.71 -1.41 16.11
C VAL A 150 -5.81 -0.69 16.91
N GLN A 151 -6.23 -1.23 18.06
CA GLN A 151 -7.22 -0.57 18.91
C GLN A 151 -6.72 0.78 19.46
N ARG A 152 -5.45 0.87 19.86
CA ARG A 152 -4.84 2.12 20.33
C ARG A 152 -4.77 3.15 19.20
N ILE A 153 -4.32 2.75 18.02
CA ILE A 153 -4.27 3.64 16.86
C ILE A 153 -5.65 4.17 16.49
N ARG A 154 -6.69 3.31 16.50
CA ARG A 154 -8.08 3.77 16.26
C ARG A 154 -8.52 4.85 17.25
N LYS A 155 -8.17 4.72 18.54
CA LYS A 155 -8.47 5.75 19.54
C LYS A 155 -7.77 7.07 19.22
N ILE A 156 -6.47 7.03 18.90
CA ILE A 156 -5.69 8.21 18.52
C ILE A 156 -6.31 8.90 17.30
N MET A 157 -6.72 8.13 16.28
CA MET A 157 -7.35 8.69 15.08
C MET A 157 -8.68 9.38 15.37
N VAL A 158 -9.48 8.80 16.27
CA VAL A 158 -10.74 9.42 16.73
C VAL A 158 -10.48 10.69 17.54
N GLU A 159 -9.54 10.67 18.48
CA GLU A 159 -9.17 11.81 19.32
C GLU A 159 -8.64 13.00 18.49
N LEU A 160 -7.87 12.71 17.46
CA LEU A 160 -7.36 13.72 16.54
C LEU A 160 -8.37 14.09 15.43
N GLU A 161 -9.53 13.46 15.38
CA GLU A 161 -10.55 13.65 14.33
C GLU A 161 -10.03 13.40 12.91
N ILE A 162 -9.08 12.47 12.77
CA ILE A 162 -8.50 12.12 11.46
C ILE A 162 -9.56 11.38 10.64
N PRO A 163 -9.82 11.79 9.38
CA PRO A 163 -10.86 11.19 8.54
C PRO A 163 -10.39 9.85 7.92
N CYS A 164 -9.92 8.93 8.76
CA CYS A 164 -9.54 7.60 8.31
C CYS A 164 -9.88 6.55 9.37
N ASP A 165 -9.94 5.30 8.92
CA ASP A 165 -10.17 4.12 9.77
C ASP A 165 -9.11 3.06 9.52
N VAL A 166 -8.66 2.39 10.57
CA VAL A 166 -7.96 1.12 10.41
C VAL A 166 -9.02 0.01 10.37
N VAL A 167 -9.34 -0.45 9.17
CA VAL A 167 -10.34 -1.50 8.94
C VAL A 167 -9.72 -2.88 9.03
N ASN A 168 -10.55 -3.89 9.32
CA ASN A 168 -10.16 -5.29 9.31
C ASN A 168 -11.11 -6.07 8.39
N ARG A 169 -10.56 -6.86 7.47
CA ARG A 169 -11.35 -7.82 6.67
C ARG A 169 -10.87 -9.24 6.94
N LEU A 170 -11.83 -10.11 7.19
CA LEU A 170 -11.56 -11.52 7.45
C LEU A 170 -10.75 -12.14 6.30
N GLY A 171 -9.66 -12.81 6.64
CA GLY A 171 -8.74 -13.44 5.67
C GLY A 171 -7.80 -12.47 4.94
N ARG A 172 -8.00 -11.14 5.01
CA ARG A 172 -7.15 -10.14 4.37
C ARG A 172 -6.26 -9.37 5.34
N GLY A 173 -6.72 -9.19 6.60
CA GLY A 173 -5.99 -8.44 7.62
C GLY A 173 -6.43 -6.99 7.73
N TYR A 174 -5.49 -6.07 8.01
CA TYR A 174 -5.73 -4.68 8.33
C TYR A 174 -5.30 -3.76 7.21
N ALA A 175 -6.07 -2.69 6.96
CA ALA A 175 -5.74 -1.60 6.06
C ALA A 175 -6.14 -0.27 6.69
N LEU A 176 -5.50 0.82 6.27
CA LEU A 176 -5.95 2.18 6.55
C LEU A 176 -6.79 2.65 5.36
N GLU A 177 -8.01 3.07 5.64
CA GLU A 177 -8.92 3.61 4.63
C GLU A 177 -9.32 5.05 5.01
N PHE A 178 -9.11 6.01 4.11
CA PHE A 178 -9.60 7.37 4.29
C PHE A 178 -11.10 7.43 3.99
N ARG A 179 -11.83 8.22 4.78
CA ARG A 179 -13.25 8.52 4.54
C ARG A 179 -13.37 9.67 3.53
N ALA A 180 -14.44 9.65 2.72
CA ALA A 180 -14.79 10.80 1.89
C ALA A 180 -14.91 12.05 2.78
N GLN A 181 -14.22 13.12 2.43
CA GLN A 181 -14.45 14.42 3.04
C GLN A 181 -15.74 15.00 2.42
N GLN A 182 -16.72 15.29 3.26
CA GLN A 182 -17.93 16.01 2.87
C GLN A 182 -17.62 17.48 2.64
#